data_ec0ba552f4cf1140f5c68f6efffb700d
#
_entry.id   ec0ba552f4cf1140f5c68f6efffb700d
#
_cell.length_a   1.000
_cell.length_b   1.000
_cell.length_c   1.000
_cell.angle_alpha   90.00
_cell.angle_beta   90.00
_cell.angle_gamma   90.00
#
_symmetry.space_group_name_H-M   'P 1'
#
loop_
_entity.id
_entity.type
_entity.pdbx_description
1 polymer ?
#
loop_
_entity_poly.entity_id
_entity_poly.type
_entity_poly.pdbx_seq_one_letter_code
_entity_poly.pdbx_strand_id
1 'polypeptide(L)'
;MPSKMTNFGKFAIVDSGVKIDVDLSRFNKQYQKAQYGLDGDVMTSMIPFMPMQSGIFVDVTRAASASVQGTGKVYAAYGPAGQFLYKGKVMVSSVTGSTWARLGEKKVLVSQYSGQTKAKEDLSYNKTAHPEAQAYWFDAAKTRDINKWVKNVKKNAGGGKRG
;
A
#
# COMPACT_ATOMS: atom_id res chain seq x y z
N MET A 1 2.15 -4.96 -15.23
CA MET A 1 0.98 -4.75 -16.09
C MET A 1 -0.10 -4.09 -15.26
N PRO A 2 -0.77 -3.03 -15.74
CA PRO A 2 -1.90 -2.48 -15.02
C PRO A 2 -3.00 -3.53 -14.93
N SER A 3 -3.53 -3.77 -13.74
CA SER A 3 -4.71 -4.61 -13.54
C SER A 3 -5.82 -4.06 -14.44
N LYS A 4 -6.30 -4.87 -15.40
CA LYS A 4 -7.47 -4.51 -16.20
C LYS A 4 -8.65 -4.40 -15.24
N MET A 5 -9.08 -3.18 -14.93
CA MET A 5 -10.37 -2.99 -14.28
C MET A 5 -11.45 -3.66 -15.13
N THR A 6 -12.29 -4.45 -14.49
CA THR A 6 -13.46 -5.04 -15.15
C THR A 6 -14.34 -3.91 -15.65
N ASN A 7 -14.45 -3.79 -16.97
CA ASN A 7 -15.27 -2.76 -17.59
C ASN A 7 -16.62 -3.38 -17.97
N PHE A 8 -17.68 -2.90 -17.33
CA PHE A 8 -19.04 -3.32 -17.65
C PHE A 8 -19.49 -2.60 -18.90
N GLY A 9 -19.68 -3.38 -19.98
CA GLY A 9 -20.06 -2.84 -21.29
C GLY A 9 -21.54 -2.51 -21.40
N LYS A 10 -21.91 -2.00 -22.59
CA LYS A 10 -23.29 -1.95 -23.04
C LYS A 10 -23.58 -3.24 -23.81
N PHE A 11 -24.73 -3.84 -23.58
CA PHE A 11 -25.19 -4.96 -24.38
C PHE A 11 -26.68 -4.82 -24.68
N ALA A 12 -27.08 -5.37 -25.83
CA ALA A 12 -28.47 -5.44 -26.23
C ALA A 12 -28.88 -6.91 -26.35
N ILE A 13 -30.03 -7.23 -25.84
CA ILE A 13 -30.68 -8.52 -26.04
C ILE A 13 -31.90 -8.29 -26.91
N VAL A 14 -32.00 -9.06 -27.99
CA VAL A 14 -33.18 -9.08 -28.86
C VAL A 14 -33.78 -10.48 -28.79
N ASP A 15 -34.97 -10.59 -28.24
CA ASP A 15 -35.73 -11.82 -28.19
C ASP A 15 -37.19 -11.54 -28.51
N SER A 16 -37.77 -12.37 -29.41
CA SER A 16 -39.20 -12.34 -29.79
C SER A 16 -39.72 -10.93 -30.15
N GLY A 17 -38.88 -10.08 -30.79
CA GLY A 17 -39.24 -8.72 -31.22
C GLY A 17 -39.11 -7.65 -30.13
N VAL A 18 -38.67 -8.03 -28.93
CA VAL A 18 -38.37 -7.09 -27.83
C VAL A 18 -36.86 -6.83 -27.81
N LYS A 19 -36.45 -5.55 -27.92
CA LYS A 19 -35.06 -5.11 -27.78
C LYS A 19 -34.87 -4.53 -26.40
N ILE A 20 -33.96 -5.11 -25.61
CA ILE A 20 -33.55 -4.61 -24.31
C ILE A 20 -32.12 -4.09 -24.40
N ASP A 21 -31.94 -2.78 -24.28
CA ASP A 21 -30.62 -2.14 -24.22
C ASP A 21 -30.24 -1.94 -22.75
N VAL A 22 -29.13 -2.57 -22.34
CA VAL A 22 -28.60 -2.44 -20.97
C VAL A 22 -27.30 -1.64 -20.99
N ASP A 23 -27.28 -0.50 -20.29
CA ASP A 23 -26.12 0.34 -20.12
C ASP A 23 -25.60 0.25 -18.68
N LEU A 24 -24.46 -0.43 -18.51
CA LEU A 24 -23.80 -0.62 -17.23
C LEU A 24 -22.69 0.41 -16.94
N SER A 25 -22.55 1.45 -17.76
CA SER A 25 -21.50 2.46 -17.62
C SER A 25 -21.53 3.20 -16.27
N ARG A 26 -22.71 3.33 -15.66
CA ARG A 26 -22.88 3.90 -14.32
C ARG A 26 -22.14 3.07 -13.26
N PHE A 27 -22.14 1.74 -13.39
CA PHE A 27 -21.42 0.86 -12.47
C PHE A 27 -19.92 1.05 -12.56
N ASN A 28 -19.37 1.26 -13.77
CA ASN A 28 -17.94 1.53 -13.94
C ASN A 28 -17.50 2.74 -13.12
N LYS A 29 -18.26 3.84 -13.15
CA LYS A 29 -17.96 5.05 -12.36
C LYS A 29 -18.01 4.79 -10.85
N GLN A 30 -19.00 4.00 -10.41
CA GLN A 30 -19.13 3.64 -9.00
C GLN A 30 -17.96 2.77 -8.52
N TYR A 31 -17.57 1.77 -9.31
CA TYR A 31 -16.43 0.92 -8.99
C TYR A 31 -15.11 1.70 -9.01
N GLN A 32 -14.91 2.60 -9.97
CA GLN A 32 -13.74 3.48 -10.00
C GLN A 32 -13.66 4.35 -8.75
N LYS A 33 -14.78 4.94 -8.33
CA LYS A 33 -14.85 5.72 -7.09
C LYS A 33 -14.57 4.86 -5.86
N ALA A 34 -15.10 3.65 -5.82
CA ALA A 34 -14.88 2.72 -4.71
C ALA A 34 -13.40 2.29 -4.64
N GLN A 35 -12.77 1.99 -5.79
CA GLN A 35 -11.35 1.65 -5.85
C GLN A 35 -10.47 2.82 -5.42
N TYR A 36 -10.75 4.02 -5.92
CA TYR A 36 -10.02 5.23 -5.53
C TYR A 36 -10.09 5.47 -4.01
N GLY A 37 -11.28 5.32 -3.44
CA GLY A 37 -11.49 5.43 -1.99
C GLY A 37 -10.76 4.35 -1.20
N LEU A 38 -10.78 3.09 -1.68
CA LEU A 38 -10.10 1.98 -1.03
C LEU A 38 -8.58 2.20 -0.99
N ASP A 39 -7.98 2.59 -2.10
CA ASP A 39 -6.52 2.83 -2.16
C ASP A 39 -6.11 3.93 -1.17
N GLY A 40 -6.91 5.00 -1.05
CA GLY A 40 -6.70 6.07 -0.06
C GLY A 40 -6.89 5.61 1.39
N ASP A 41 -7.93 4.83 1.67
CA ASP A 41 -8.19 4.26 3.00
C ASP A 41 -7.06 3.35 3.45
N VAL A 42 -6.56 2.47 2.57
CA VAL A 42 -5.43 1.57 2.84
C VAL A 42 -4.18 2.37 3.18
N MET A 43 -3.82 3.36 2.36
CA MET A 43 -2.64 4.20 2.62
C MET A 43 -2.76 4.94 3.96
N THR A 44 -3.91 5.55 4.22
CA THR A 44 -4.15 6.29 5.46
C THR A 44 -4.08 5.39 6.69
N SER A 45 -4.60 4.18 6.60
CA SER A 45 -4.59 3.20 7.70
C SER A 45 -3.18 2.68 8.02
N MET A 46 -2.26 2.68 7.05
CA MET A 46 -0.88 2.25 7.28
C MET A 46 -0.04 3.28 8.05
N ILE A 47 -0.32 4.58 7.88
CA ILE A 47 0.51 5.67 8.41
C ILE A 47 0.84 5.53 9.89
N PRO A 48 -0.10 5.25 10.81
CA PRO A 48 0.20 5.12 12.24
C PRO A 48 1.19 4.02 12.59
N PHE A 49 1.28 2.99 11.75
CA PHE A 49 2.19 1.85 11.94
C PHE A 49 3.53 2.01 11.23
N MET A 50 3.67 3.03 10.36
CA MET A 50 4.91 3.31 9.66
C MET A 50 5.92 4.00 10.59
N PRO A 51 7.23 3.69 10.48
CA PRO A 51 8.24 4.39 11.24
C PRO A 51 8.34 5.85 10.78
N MET A 52 8.40 6.78 11.74
CA MET A 52 8.51 8.19 11.46
C MET A 52 9.66 8.81 12.28
N GLN A 53 10.68 9.29 11.60
CA GLN A 53 11.76 10.07 12.20
C GLN A 53 11.71 11.54 11.73
N SER A 54 11.74 11.76 10.42
CA SER A 54 11.64 13.10 9.80
C SER A 54 10.35 13.28 8.98
N GLY A 55 9.52 12.25 8.86
CA GLY A 55 8.32 12.25 8.01
C GLY A 55 8.59 11.98 6.53
N ILE A 56 9.80 12.21 6.03
CA ILE A 56 10.13 12.10 4.59
C ILE A 56 9.73 10.74 4.01
N PHE A 57 10.02 9.63 4.71
CA PHE A 57 9.67 8.28 4.24
C PHE A 57 8.16 8.09 4.08
N VAL A 58 7.39 8.56 5.05
CA VAL A 58 5.91 8.49 5.02
C VAL A 58 5.37 9.35 3.88
N ASP A 59 5.88 10.57 3.72
CA ASP A 59 5.41 11.50 2.69
C ASP A 59 5.74 11.01 1.28
N VAL A 60 6.94 10.50 1.05
CA VAL A 60 7.35 9.94 -0.26
C VAL A 60 6.52 8.69 -0.58
N THR A 61 6.27 7.82 0.39
CA THR A 61 5.44 6.62 0.20
C THR A 61 3.99 7.00 -0.10
N ARG A 62 3.45 8.01 0.61
CA ARG A 62 2.11 8.54 0.38
C ARG A 62 1.98 9.18 -1.00
N ALA A 63 2.95 9.98 -1.41
CA ALA A 63 2.97 10.61 -2.74
C ALA A 63 3.03 9.57 -3.85
N ALA A 64 3.88 8.54 -3.71
CA ALA A 64 3.96 7.43 -4.66
C ALA A 64 2.63 6.65 -4.73
N SER A 65 1.97 6.39 -3.60
CA SER A 65 0.66 5.74 -3.58
C SER A 65 -0.42 6.61 -4.23
N ALA A 66 -0.40 7.93 -3.99
CA ALA A 66 -1.34 8.87 -4.60
C ALA A 66 -1.22 8.91 -6.13
N SER A 67 0.00 8.74 -6.68
CA SER A 67 0.23 8.73 -8.14
C SER A 67 -0.42 7.55 -8.86
N VAL A 68 -0.74 6.47 -8.15
CA VAL A 68 -1.37 5.25 -8.67
C VAL A 68 -2.76 5.00 -8.08
N GLN A 69 -3.29 5.95 -7.32
CA GLN A 69 -4.59 5.82 -6.65
C GLN A 69 -5.72 5.59 -7.66
N GLY A 70 -6.61 4.66 -7.36
CA GLY A 70 -7.67 4.23 -8.25
C GLY A 70 -7.29 3.07 -9.18
N THR A 71 -6.04 2.61 -9.14
CA THR A 71 -5.57 1.47 -9.95
C THR A 71 -5.58 0.14 -9.18
N GLY A 72 -5.92 0.13 -7.90
CA GLY A 72 -5.81 -1.02 -7.00
C GLY A 72 -4.38 -1.31 -6.55
N LYS A 73 -3.49 -0.32 -6.66
CA LYS A 73 -2.11 -0.41 -6.18
C LYS A 73 -1.87 0.62 -5.10
N VAL A 74 -1.27 0.17 -4.01
CA VAL A 74 -0.81 1.02 -2.91
C VAL A 74 0.62 0.61 -2.56
N TYR A 75 1.51 1.57 -2.45
CA TYR A 75 2.87 1.31 -1.98
C TYR A 75 2.86 1.22 -0.45
N ALA A 76 3.22 0.06 0.09
CA ALA A 76 3.44 -0.07 1.52
C ALA A 76 4.74 0.63 1.95
N ALA A 77 5.75 0.63 1.07
CA ALA A 77 7.02 1.29 1.27
C ALA A 77 7.61 1.72 -0.06
N TYR A 78 8.09 2.94 -0.17
CA TYR A 78 8.68 3.46 -1.39
C TYR A 78 10.14 3.90 -1.15
N GLY A 79 10.96 3.75 -2.19
CA GLY A 79 12.38 4.07 -2.13
C GLY A 79 13.28 2.88 -1.76
N PRO A 80 14.62 3.05 -1.89
CA PRO A 80 15.58 1.94 -1.81
C PRO A 80 15.65 1.29 -0.42
N ALA A 81 15.38 2.04 0.64
CA ALA A 81 15.35 1.53 2.01
C ALA A 81 13.99 0.95 2.41
N GLY A 82 12.93 1.20 1.60
CA GLY A 82 11.55 0.91 1.96
C GLY A 82 11.29 -0.54 2.32
N GLN A 83 11.78 -1.48 1.51
CA GLN A 83 11.60 -2.91 1.76
C GLN A 83 12.23 -3.40 3.07
N PHE A 84 13.35 -2.83 3.47
CA PHE A 84 14.05 -3.21 4.70
C PHE A 84 13.36 -2.64 5.93
N LEU A 85 12.91 -1.38 5.82
CA LEU A 85 12.06 -0.77 6.84
C LEU A 85 10.78 -1.60 7.01
N TYR A 86 10.13 -1.98 5.91
CA TYR A 86 8.89 -2.76 5.95
C TYR A 86 9.07 -4.12 6.62
N LYS A 87 10.17 -4.82 6.29
CA LYS A 87 10.50 -6.13 6.87
C LYS A 87 11.13 -6.04 8.25
N GLY A 88 11.49 -4.86 8.74
CA GLY A 88 12.14 -4.68 10.03
C GLY A 88 13.57 -5.21 10.09
N LYS A 89 14.30 -5.17 9.00
CA LYS A 89 15.66 -5.71 8.91
C LYS A 89 16.71 -4.61 8.78
N VAL A 90 17.84 -4.79 9.45
CA VAL A 90 18.98 -3.88 9.37
C VAL A 90 19.85 -4.23 8.18
N MET A 91 20.34 -3.18 7.51
CA MET A 91 21.31 -3.28 6.43
C MET A 91 22.66 -2.74 6.86
N VAL A 92 23.71 -3.37 6.40
CA VAL A 92 25.09 -2.95 6.61
C VAL A 92 25.82 -2.81 5.26
N SER A 93 26.92 -2.03 5.25
CA SER A 93 27.82 -1.99 4.11
C SER A 93 28.36 -3.37 3.81
N SER A 94 28.34 -3.78 2.55
CA SER A 94 28.89 -5.06 2.10
C SER A 94 30.43 -5.13 2.23
N VAL A 95 31.08 -3.99 2.45
CA VAL A 95 32.54 -3.88 2.58
C VAL A 95 32.97 -3.84 4.05
N THR A 96 32.32 -2.99 4.85
CA THR A 96 32.77 -2.69 6.22
C THR A 96 31.91 -3.34 7.31
N GLY A 97 30.71 -3.87 6.99
CA GLY A 97 29.75 -4.35 7.97
C GLY A 97 29.14 -3.24 8.86
N SER A 98 29.42 -1.97 8.57
CA SER A 98 28.88 -0.83 9.28
C SER A 98 27.45 -0.53 8.80
N THR A 99 26.60 -0.04 9.69
CA THR A 99 25.26 0.49 9.33
C THR A 99 25.35 1.73 8.43
N TRP A 100 26.53 2.39 8.37
CA TRP A 100 26.86 3.46 7.47
C TRP A 100 27.63 2.93 6.26
N ALA A 101 27.11 3.13 5.07
CA ALA A 101 27.80 2.83 3.82
C ALA A 101 28.37 4.12 3.22
N ARG A 102 29.59 4.07 2.69
CA ARG A 102 30.20 5.16 1.94
C ARG A 102 29.55 5.27 0.57
N LEU A 103 29.75 6.40 -0.08
CA LEU A 103 29.28 6.60 -1.46
C LEU A 103 29.82 5.51 -2.37
N GLY A 104 28.93 4.83 -3.10
CA GLY A 104 29.26 3.73 -3.99
C GLY A 104 29.29 2.33 -3.33
N GLU A 105 29.25 2.22 -2.00
CA GLU A 105 29.14 0.93 -1.33
C GLU A 105 27.69 0.39 -1.37
N LYS A 106 27.55 -0.88 -1.69
CA LYS A 106 26.26 -1.57 -1.61
C LYS A 106 25.92 -1.91 -0.17
N LYS A 107 24.65 -1.84 0.19
CA LYS A 107 24.14 -2.36 1.46
C LYS A 107 23.54 -3.74 1.28
N VAL A 108 23.82 -4.61 2.23
CA VAL A 108 23.27 -5.97 2.32
C VAL A 108 22.61 -6.18 3.69
N LEU A 109 21.75 -7.17 3.82
CA LEU A 109 21.22 -7.56 5.12
C LEU A 109 22.33 -8.04 6.04
N VAL A 110 22.17 -7.81 7.34
CA VAL A 110 23.11 -8.35 8.36
C VAL A 110 23.27 -9.85 8.20
N SER A 111 22.19 -10.58 7.97
CA SER A 111 22.20 -12.03 7.73
C SER A 111 22.94 -12.48 6.47
N GLN A 112 23.18 -11.57 5.52
CA GLN A 112 23.89 -11.84 4.27
C GLN A 112 25.34 -11.36 4.29
N TYR A 113 25.74 -10.68 5.36
CA TYR A 113 27.10 -10.19 5.51
C TYR A 113 28.00 -11.27 6.07
N SER A 114 29.05 -11.65 5.33
CA SER A 114 29.97 -12.73 5.70
C SER A 114 31.05 -12.34 6.73
N GLY A 115 31.19 -11.02 7.01
CA GLY A 115 32.16 -10.51 7.96
C GLY A 115 31.56 -10.35 9.37
N GLN A 116 32.38 -9.83 10.30
CA GLN A 116 31.91 -9.49 11.63
C GLN A 116 31.22 -8.11 11.64
N THR A 117 30.05 -8.02 12.26
CA THR A 117 29.34 -6.73 12.47
C THR A 117 28.78 -6.68 13.88
N LYS A 118 28.73 -5.45 14.43
CA LYS A 118 28.05 -5.16 15.71
C LYS A 118 26.57 -4.80 15.53
N ALA A 119 26.11 -4.73 14.27
CA ALA A 119 24.72 -4.40 13.98
C ALA A 119 23.80 -5.56 14.36
N LYS A 120 22.66 -5.23 14.99
CA LYS A 120 21.58 -6.20 15.25
C LYS A 120 20.93 -6.57 13.92
N GLU A 121 20.36 -7.76 13.81
CA GLU A 121 19.66 -8.19 12.59
C GLU A 121 18.32 -7.46 12.44
N ASP A 122 17.60 -7.28 13.55
CA ASP A 122 16.30 -6.65 13.54
C ASP A 122 16.36 -5.15 13.84
N LEU A 123 15.53 -4.40 13.10
CA LEU A 123 15.43 -2.96 13.23
C LEU A 123 14.57 -2.58 14.44
N SER A 124 15.07 -1.68 15.27
CA SER A 124 14.27 -1.03 16.32
C SER A 124 13.66 0.25 15.76
N TYR A 125 12.33 0.36 15.78
CA TYR A 125 11.62 1.54 15.30
C TYR A 125 11.56 2.64 16.35
N ASN A 126 11.74 3.88 15.90
CA ASN A 126 11.42 5.04 16.72
C ASN A 126 9.89 5.14 16.86
N LYS A 127 9.41 5.12 18.09
CA LYS A 127 7.99 5.17 18.45
C LYS A 127 7.54 6.52 18.99
N THR A 128 8.39 7.55 18.94
CA THR A 128 8.07 8.87 19.50
C THR A 128 6.90 9.53 18.77
N ALA A 129 6.95 9.55 17.44
CA ALA A 129 5.89 10.14 16.61
C ALA A 129 4.73 9.16 16.33
N HIS A 130 5.07 7.88 16.09
CA HIS A 130 4.11 6.81 15.84
C HIS A 130 4.32 5.69 16.85
N PRO A 131 3.57 5.67 17.96
CA PRO A 131 3.75 4.67 19.03
C PRO A 131 3.49 3.23 18.58
N GLU A 132 2.67 3.03 17.53
CA GLU A 132 2.33 1.73 16.95
C GLU A 132 3.31 1.30 15.83
N ALA A 133 4.41 2.06 15.59
CA ALA A 133 5.36 1.74 14.53
C ALA A 133 5.93 0.33 14.67
N GLN A 134 5.83 -0.47 13.61
CA GLN A 134 6.25 -1.87 13.57
C GLN A 134 6.55 -2.33 12.14
N ALA A 135 7.14 -3.53 12.01
CA ALA A 135 7.28 -4.19 10.71
C ALA A 135 5.92 -4.63 10.16
N TYR A 136 5.84 -4.89 8.87
CA TYR A 136 4.63 -5.37 8.19
C TYR A 136 3.38 -4.52 8.48
N TRP A 137 3.54 -3.20 8.47
CA TRP A 137 2.47 -2.26 8.83
C TRP A 137 1.22 -2.36 7.96
N PHE A 138 1.29 -2.89 6.73
CA PHE A 138 0.10 -3.19 5.95
C PHE A 138 -0.77 -4.26 6.62
N ASP A 139 -0.14 -5.34 7.12
CA ASP A 139 -0.87 -6.42 7.78
C ASP A 139 -1.50 -5.95 9.08
N ALA A 140 -0.79 -5.10 9.83
CA ALA A 140 -1.33 -4.45 11.03
C ALA A 140 -2.53 -3.55 10.71
N ALA A 141 -2.41 -2.70 9.69
CA ALA A 141 -3.50 -1.82 9.23
C ALA A 141 -4.71 -2.64 8.73
N LYS A 142 -4.46 -3.70 7.96
CA LYS A 142 -5.50 -4.61 7.48
C LYS A 142 -6.24 -5.27 8.64
N THR A 143 -5.53 -5.80 9.61
CA THR A 143 -6.15 -6.44 10.78
C THR A 143 -7.05 -5.47 11.54
N ARG A 144 -6.61 -4.20 11.68
CA ARG A 144 -7.37 -3.18 12.40
C ARG A 144 -8.56 -2.66 11.60
N ASP A 145 -8.39 -2.37 10.31
CA ASP A 145 -9.30 -1.52 9.54
C ASP A 145 -10.04 -2.23 8.40
N ILE A 146 -9.86 -3.55 8.18
CA ILE A 146 -10.48 -4.28 7.06
C ILE A 146 -12.01 -4.10 7.00
N ASN A 147 -12.69 -4.14 8.13
CA ASN A 147 -14.15 -3.97 8.21
C ASN A 147 -14.59 -2.56 7.78
N LYS A 148 -13.81 -1.55 8.13
CA LYS A 148 -14.00 -0.16 7.71
C LYS A 148 -13.82 -0.02 6.20
N TRP A 149 -12.76 -0.61 5.64
CA TRP A 149 -12.51 -0.61 4.20
C TRP A 149 -13.66 -1.25 3.43
N VAL A 150 -14.09 -2.44 3.84
CA VAL A 150 -15.22 -3.16 3.22
C VAL A 150 -16.51 -2.32 3.28
N LYS A 151 -16.80 -1.68 4.42
CA LYS A 151 -17.97 -0.81 4.58
C LYS A 151 -17.92 0.39 3.62
N ASN A 152 -16.76 1.05 3.50
CA ASN A 152 -16.57 2.19 2.62
C ASN A 152 -16.69 1.80 1.15
N VAL A 153 -16.09 0.67 0.75
CA VAL A 153 -16.21 0.13 -0.61
C VAL A 153 -17.66 -0.16 -0.95
N LYS A 154 -18.40 -0.86 -0.08
CA LYS A 154 -19.84 -1.16 -0.28
C LYS A 154 -20.66 0.12 -0.46
N LYS A 155 -20.42 1.14 0.39
CA LYS A 155 -21.09 2.43 0.30
C LYS A 155 -20.82 3.12 -1.04
N ASN A 156 -19.57 3.16 -1.48
CA ASN A 156 -19.16 3.83 -2.72
C ASN A 156 -19.57 3.05 -3.98
N ALA A 157 -19.60 1.72 -3.92
CA ALA A 157 -20.06 0.87 -5.01
C ALA A 157 -21.61 0.76 -5.13
N GLY A 158 -22.35 1.48 -4.30
CA GLY A 158 -23.83 1.50 -4.36
C GLY A 158 -24.53 0.44 -3.53
N GLY A 159 -23.80 -0.30 -2.67
CA GLY A 159 -24.38 -1.31 -1.77
C GLY A 159 -24.83 -0.81 -0.40
N GLY A 160 -24.86 0.51 -0.18
CA GLY A 160 -25.40 1.09 1.03
C GLY A 160 -26.93 1.06 1.02
N LYS A 161 -27.58 0.62 2.11
CA LYS A 161 -29.03 0.82 2.28
C LYS A 161 -29.35 2.29 2.03
N ARG A 162 -30.25 2.54 1.08
CA ARG A 162 -30.93 3.82 1.02
C ARG A 162 -31.79 3.89 2.28
N GLY A 163 -31.38 4.71 3.24
CA GLY A 163 -32.23 5.13 4.34
C GLY A 163 -33.23 6.15 3.83
#